data_96dd6cd66246e09f1b4785e8111c585f
#
_entry.id   96dd6cd66246e09f1b4785e8111c585f
#
_cell.length_a   1.000
_cell.length_b   1.000
_cell.length_c   1.000
_cell.angle_alpha   90.00
_cell.angle_beta   90.00
_cell.angle_gamma   90.00
#
_symmetry.space_group_name_H-M   'P 1'
#
loop_
_entity.id
_entity.type
_entity.pdbx_description
1 polymer ?
#
loop_
_entity_poly.entity_id
_entity_poly.type
_entity_poly.pdbx_seq_one_letter_code
_entity_poly.pdbx_strand_id
1 'polypeptide(L)'
;MVDCSIRKLVCYGLETGLITKRDEIFATNRIMEILSVDSMECEENFCQIDLEETLKELLDYAVEKGIIEDTVTHRDLFDTKLMSALMPRPSEVTDKFYSLYEESPLAATDYFYKLSCDSDYIRRYRIKKDMKWVTPTEYGDLDITINLSKPEKDPKAIAAQKSAPQSGYPKCMLCRQCEGYAGRLNFPARQNHRIIPITVNGSDWCFQYSPYVYYNEHCIVFNAEHTPMSINHDTFKKLLDFVKLFPHYFVGSNADLPIVGGSILSHDHFQGGHYTFAMAKAPIEHKLSFKGFEDVDAGIVKWPMSVIRTGSKNPDRLIELACRILDAWRNYTDEEAFIFAETDGEPHNTITPIARKVGDTYQLDLVLRNNITTEEHPLGVYHPHSELHHIKKENIGLIEVMGLAVLPARLKNEMNELKKAMLEGQNVAEIPNLAIHSEWVEEIKAKYNNITADNIDGIIKTEIGIVFSKVLEHAGVFKRDGKGLSAFLKFTESVI
;
A
#
# COMPACT_ATOMS: atom_id res chain seq x y z
N MET A 1 30.68 3.68 -23.44
CA MET A 1 30.44 2.67 -24.50
C MET A 1 29.55 1.59 -23.92
N VAL A 2 28.59 1.10 -24.69
CA VAL A 2 27.56 0.13 -24.24
C VAL A 2 28.14 -1.14 -23.59
N ASP A 3 29.30 -1.60 -24.07
CA ASP A 3 30.00 -2.78 -23.56
C ASP A 3 30.29 -2.69 -22.06
N CYS A 4 30.80 -1.52 -21.62
CA CYS A 4 31.09 -1.34 -20.20
C CYS A 4 29.82 -1.27 -19.36
N SER A 5 28.72 -0.72 -19.88
CA SER A 5 27.42 -0.67 -19.21
C SER A 5 26.80 -2.07 -19.11
N ILE A 6 26.96 -2.91 -20.15
CA ILE A 6 26.59 -4.34 -20.11
C ILE A 6 27.41 -5.03 -19.02
N ARG A 7 28.72 -4.81 -19.01
CA ARG A 7 29.62 -5.42 -18.05
C ARG A 7 29.28 -4.99 -16.61
N LYS A 8 28.99 -3.70 -16.39
CA LYS A 8 28.52 -3.18 -15.09
C LYS A 8 27.26 -3.93 -14.63
N LEU A 9 26.25 -4.09 -15.51
CA LEU A 9 25.01 -4.76 -15.16
C LEU A 9 25.24 -6.24 -14.78
N VAL A 10 26.11 -6.95 -15.49
CA VAL A 10 26.47 -8.33 -15.15
C VAL A 10 27.23 -8.40 -13.82
N CYS A 11 28.18 -7.49 -13.59
CA CYS A 11 28.90 -7.38 -12.31
C CYS A 11 27.92 -7.09 -11.15
N TYR A 12 26.93 -6.22 -11.35
CA TYR A 12 25.85 -5.99 -10.38
C TYR A 12 25.11 -7.29 -10.03
N GLY A 13 24.76 -8.09 -11.04
CA GLY A 13 24.11 -9.38 -10.82
C GLY A 13 24.94 -10.35 -9.99
N LEU A 14 26.27 -10.37 -10.19
CA LEU A 14 27.21 -11.17 -9.39
C LEU A 14 27.34 -10.61 -7.95
N GLU A 15 27.50 -9.31 -7.79
CA GLU A 15 27.68 -8.64 -6.50
C GLU A 15 26.45 -8.81 -5.59
N THR A 16 25.25 -8.71 -6.16
CA THR A 16 23.97 -8.85 -5.42
C THR A 16 23.58 -10.31 -5.19
N GLY A 17 24.20 -11.25 -5.93
CA GLY A 17 23.88 -12.67 -5.88
C GLY A 17 22.60 -13.05 -6.64
N LEU A 18 22.15 -12.21 -7.56
CA LEU A 18 21.07 -12.54 -8.51
C LEU A 18 21.49 -13.65 -9.45
N ILE A 19 22.78 -13.65 -9.86
CA ILE A 19 23.42 -14.70 -10.67
C ILE A 19 24.70 -15.17 -9.98
N THR A 20 25.13 -16.38 -10.35
CA THR A 20 26.41 -16.94 -9.93
C THR A 20 27.50 -16.73 -11.02
N LYS A 21 28.76 -16.96 -10.66
CA LYS A 21 29.86 -16.88 -11.65
C LYS A 21 29.65 -17.82 -12.84
N ARG A 22 28.89 -18.89 -12.65
CA ARG A 22 28.58 -19.86 -13.71
C ARG A 22 27.59 -19.29 -14.74
N ASP A 23 26.76 -18.34 -14.33
CA ASP A 23 25.72 -17.74 -15.18
C ASP A 23 26.20 -16.49 -15.94
N GLU A 24 27.39 -15.99 -15.63
CA GLU A 24 27.94 -14.73 -16.14
C GLU A 24 27.91 -14.65 -17.67
N ILE A 25 28.39 -15.64 -18.38
CA ILE A 25 28.42 -15.64 -19.86
C ILE A 25 27.00 -15.69 -20.41
N PHE A 26 26.14 -16.52 -19.82
CA PHE A 26 24.74 -16.62 -20.24
C PHE A 26 24.01 -15.26 -20.07
N ALA A 27 24.14 -14.62 -18.91
CA ALA A 27 23.54 -13.32 -18.63
C ALA A 27 24.07 -12.23 -19.58
N THR A 28 25.40 -12.22 -19.82
CA THR A 28 26.02 -11.30 -20.79
C THR A 28 25.39 -11.46 -22.18
N ASN A 29 25.33 -12.68 -22.71
CA ASN A 29 24.77 -12.96 -24.03
C ASN A 29 23.28 -12.59 -24.11
N ARG A 30 22.50 -12.78 -23.03
CA ARG A 30 21.10 -12.38 -22.99
C ARG A 30 20.92 -10.85 -23.01
N ILE A 31 21.76 -10.10 -22.31
CA ILE A 31 21.73 -8.63 -22.33
C ILE A 31 22.16 -8.11 -23.70
N MET A 32 23.20 -8.71 -24.32
CA MET A 32 23.63 -8.37 -25.69
C MET A 32 22.50 -8.60 -26.70
N GLU A 33 21.81 -9.74 -26.64
CA GLU A 33 20.64 -10.03 -27.50
C GLU A 33 19.54 -8.96 -27.34
N ILE A 34 19.20 -8.59 -26.08
CA ILE A 34 18.17 -7.58 -25.79
C ILE A 34 18.54 -6.22 -26.39
N LEU A 35 19.83 -5.87 -26.39
CA LEU A 35 20.36 -4.60 -26.88
C LEU A 35 20.76 -4.64 -28.37
N SER A 36 20.64 -5.82 -29.04
CA SER A 36 21.11 -6.03 -30.40
C SER A 36 22.58 -5.65 -30.60
N VAL A 37 23.43 -6.12 -29.68
CA VAL A 37 24.88 -5.94 -29.67
C VAL A 37 25.54 -7.27 -30.08
N ASP A 38 26.39 -7.27 -31.10
CA ASP A 38 27.00 -8.48 -31.67
C ASP A 38 28.36 -8.84 -31.07
N SER A 39 29.05 -7.88 -30.44
CA SER A 39 30.36 -8.08 -29.82
C SER A 39 30.52 -7.31 -28.53
N MET A 40 31.40 -7.78 -27.68
CA MET A 40 31.72 -7.16 -26.40
C MET A 40 33.23 -7.21 -26.16
N GLU A 41 33.86 -6.06 -25.94
CA GLU A 41 35.30 -5.93 -25.74
C GLU A 41 35.67 -5.55 -24.28
N CYS A 42 34.70 -5.11 -23.47
CA CYS A 42 34.96 -4.68 -22.09
C CYS A 42 35.15 -5.88 -21.16
N GLU A 43 36.37 -6.08 -20.67
CA GLU A 43 36.73 -7.13 -19.70
C GLU A 43 36.91 -6.61 -18.27
N GLU A 44 36.68 -5.31 -18.04
CA GLU A 44 36.85 -4.69 -16.72
C GLU A 44 35.92 -5.32 -15.67
N ASN A 45 36.44 -5.41 -14.45
CA ASN A 45 35.63 -5.80 -13.30
C ASN A 45 35.21 -4.56 -12.52
N PHE A 46 33.93 -4.31 -12.48
CA PHE A 46 33.32 -3.20 -11.73
C PHE A 46 32.84 -3.68 -10.36
N CYS A 47 32.83 -2.78 -9.38
CA CYS A 47 32.29 -2.99 -8.05
C CYS A 47 31.54 -1.74 -7.58
N GLN A 48 30.67 -1.87 -6.58
CA GLN A 48 29.84 -0.79 -6.04
C GLN A 48 29.03 -0.09 -7.13
N ILE A 49 28.32 -0.88 -7.93
CA ILE A 49 27.65 -0.41 -9.14
C ILE A 49 26.37 0.37 -8.78
N ASP A 50 26.25 1.59 -9.34
CA ASP A 50 24.99 2.32 -9.34
C ASP A 50 24.08 1.74 -10.44
N LEU A 51 23.03 1.04 -9.98
CA LEU A 51 22.07 0.40 -10.89
C LEU A 51 21.25 1.41 -11.69
N GLU A 52 20.83 2.54 -11.05
CA GLU A 52 20.04 3.59 -11.72
C GLU A 52 20.83 4.18 -12.88
N GLU A 53 22.11 4.54 -12.65
CA GLU A 53 22.97 5.07 -13.69
C GLU A 53 23.27 4.05 -14.78
N THR A 54 23.57 2.80 -14.40
CA THR A 54 23.85 1.71 -15.35
C THR A 54 22.66 1.41 -16.27
N LEU A 55 21.45 1.30 -15.70
CA LEU A 55 20.24 1.11 -16.47
C LEU A 55 19.96 2.31 -17.38
N LYS A 56 20.18 3.54 -16.87
CA LYS A 56 20.01 4.74 -17.68
C LYS A 56 20.93 4.75 -18.89
N GLU A 57 22.22 4.40 -18.76
CA GLU A 57 23.17 4.29 -19.86
C GLU A 57 22.69 3.29 -20.94
N LEU A 58 22.19 2.12 -20.51
CA LEU A 58 21.67 1.07 -21.41
C LEU A 58 20.36 1.50 -22.10
N LEU A 59 19.48 2.20 -21.40
CA LEU A 59 18.23 2.74 -21.94
C LEU A 59 18.50 3.87 -22.96
N ASP A 60 19.44 4.76 -22.67
CA ASP A 60 19.84 5.83 -23.59
C ASP A 60 20.42 5.25 -24.89
N TYR A 61 21.25 4.20 -24.79
CA TYR A 61 21.70 3.45 -25.94
C TYR A 61 20.55 2.83 -26.74
N ALA A 62 19.58 2.19 -26.07
CA ALA A 62 18.44 1.57 -26.74
C ALA A 62 17.56 2.62 -27.48
N VAL A 63 17.40 3.81 -26.91
CA VAL A 63 16.72 4.94 -27.57
C VAL A 63 17.52 5.43 -28.77
N GLU A 64 18.82 5.65 -28.62
CA GLU A 64 19.71 6.12 -29.70
C GLU A 64 19.70 5.15 -30.89
N LYS A 65 19.68 3.85 -30.63
CA LYS A 65 19.59 2.81 -31.67
C LYS A 65 18.18 2.58 -32.24
N GLY A 66 17.18 3.28 -31.71
CA GLY A 66 15.79 3.10 -32.13
C GLY A 66 15.17 1.75 -31.76
N ILE A 67 15.73 1.07 -30.73
CA ILE A 67 15.19 -0.20 -30.18
C ILE A 67 13.90 0.09 -29.42
N ILE A 68 13.84 1.22 -28.72
CA ILE A 68 12.66 1.69 -27.99
C ILE A 68 12.39 3.17 -28.26
N GLU A 69 11.14 3.61 -28.05
CA GLU A 69 10.78 5.03 -28.02
C GLU A 69 11.20 5.67 -26.70
N ASP A 70 11.55 6.96 -26.73
CA ASP A 70 11.94 7.73 -25.52
C ASP A 70 10.71 8.19 -24.74
N THR A 71 10.03 7.26 -24.11
CA THR A 71 8.95 7.54 -23.15
C THR A 71 9.19 6.77 -21.86
N VAL A 72 8.66 7.30 -20.74
CA VAL A 72 8.78 6.63 -19.44
C VAL A 72 8.27 5.19 -19.49
N THR A 73 7.15 4.95 -20.18
CA THR A 73 6.56 3.61 -20.30
C THR A 73 7.47 2.64 -21.06
N HIS A 74 8.03 3.04 -22.20
CA HIS A 74 8.93 2.18 -22.97
C HIS A 74 10.23 1.90 -22.21
N ARG A 75 10.78 2.91 -21.54
CA ARG A 75 11.96 2.75 -20.67
C ARG A 75 11.67 1.77 -19.53
N ASP A 76 10.52 1.88 -18.86
CA ASP A 76 10.12 0.98 -17.76
C ASP A 76 9.86 -0.47 -18.21
N LEU A 77 9.38 -0.67 -19.42
CA LEU A 77 9.23 -2.00 -20.00
C LEU A 77 10.60 -2.61 -20.34
N PHE A 78 11.51 -1.79 -20.85
CA PHE A 78 12.80 -2.25 -21.34
C PHE A 78 13.82 -2.49 -20.24
N ASP A 79 13.88 -1.65 -19.20
CA ASP A 79 14.74 -1.89 -18.04
C ASP A 79 14.36 -3.18 -17.31
N THR A 80 13.05 -3.45 -17.18
CA THR A 80 12.54 -4.70 -16.62
C THR A 80 12.96 -5.91 -17.48
N LYS A 81 12.98 -5.73 -18.82
CA LYS A 81 13.47 -6.76 -19.73
C LYS A 81 14.98 -7.00 -19.59
N LEU A 82 15.79 -5.95 -19.41
CA LEU A 82 17.22 -6.07 -19.13
C LEU A 82 17.47 -6.82 -17.81
N MET A 83 16.80 -6.40 -16.74
CA MET A 83 16.91 -7.06 -15.44
C MET A 83 16.49 -8.53 -15.46
N SER A 84 15.58 -8.91 -16.38
CA SER A 84 15.16 -10.31 -16.51
C SER A 84 16.29 -11.28 -16.88
N ALA A 85 17.36 -10.77 -17.51
CA ALA A 85 18.54 -11.57 -17.85
C ALA A 85 19.34 -12.02 -16.60
N LEU A 86 19.14 -11.33 -15.46
CA LEU A 86 19.79 -11.63 -14.19
C LEU A 86 18.89 -12.44 -13.23
N MET A 87 17.66 -12.72 -13.61
CA MET A 87 16.68 -13.28 -12.67
C MET A 87 16.81 -14.81 -12.55
N PRO A 88 16.89 -15.34 -11.32
CA PRO A 88 16.72 -16.77 -11.09
C PRO A 88 15.31 -17.22 -11.50
N ARG A 89 15.15 -18.51 -11.79
CA ARG A 89 13.84 -19.08 -12.14
C ARG A 89 12.88 -19.06 -10.93
N PRO A 90 11.55 -19.02 -11.14
CA PRO A 90 10.58 -19.10 -10.05
C PRO A 90 10.79 -20.30 -9.12
N SER A 91 11.10 -21.49 -9.65
CA SER A 91 11.39 -22.68 -8.85
C SER A 91 12.61 -22.51 -7.95
N GLU A 92 13.71 -21.95 -8.46
CA GLU A 92 14.92 -21.69 -7.68
C GLU A 92 14.66 -20.73 -6.51
N VAL A 93 13.86 -19.68 -6.78
CA VAL A 93 13.48 -18.71 -5.74
C VAL A 93 12.60 -19.35 -4.68
N THR A 94 11.61 -20.16 -5.11
CA THR A 94 10.69 -20.87 -4.20
C THR A 94 11.45 -21.89 -3.35
N ASP A 95 12.32 -22.70 -3.96
CA ASP A 95 13.11 -23.72 -3.24
C ASP A 95 14.04 -23.06 -2.21
N LYS A 96 14.70 -21.96 -2.59
CA LYS A 96 15.56 -21.20 -1.68
C LYS A 96 14.76 -20.56 -0.54
N PHE A 97 13.58 -19.99 -0.83
CA PHE A 97 12.71 -19.41 0.15
C PHE A 97 12.31 -20.44 1.21
N TYR A 98 11.84 -21.62 0.79
CA TYR A 98 11.41 -22.66 1.72
C TYR A 98 12.57 -23.31 2.47
N SER A 99 13.73 -23.44 1.85
CA SER A 99 14.94 -23.88 2.57
C SER A 99 15.32 -22.93 3.72
N LEU A 100 15.21 -21.61 3.50
CA LEU A 100 15.44 -20.62 4.54
C LEU A 100 14.29 -20.54 5.55
N TYR A 101 13.06 -20.85 5.12
CA TYR A 101 11.90 -20.91 6.01
C TYR A 101 12.04 -22.02 7.07
N GLU A 102 12.72 -23.12 6.74
CA GLU A 102 13.06 -24.16 7.72
C GLU A 102 14.00 -23.65 8.82
N GLU A 103 14.83 -22.64 8.52
CA GLU A 103 15.68 -21.97 9.51
C GLU A 103 14.84 -20.99 10.35
N SER A 104 14.15 -20.08 9.68
CA SER A 104 13.17 -19.17 10.28
C SER A 104 12.30 -18.46 9.22
N PRO A 105 11.03 -18.14 9.52
CA PRO A 105 10.20 -17.31 8.64
C PRO A 105 10.86 -15.97 8.29
N LEU A 106 11.59 -15.34 9.22
CA LEU A 106 12.29 -14.07 9.02
C LEU A 106 13.40 -14.22 7.96
N ALA A 107 14.24 -15.28 8.03
CA ALA A 107 15.31 -15.52 7.06
C ALA A 107 14.75 -15.66 5.62
N ALA A 108 13.61 -16.33 5.48
CA ALA A 108 12.94 -16.50 4.20
C ALA A 108 12.42 -15.17 3.64
N THR A 109 11.76 -14.35 4.47
CA THR A 109 11.22 -13.04 4.05
C THR A 109 12.34 -12.05 3.76
N ASP A 110 13.43 -12.02 4.55
CA ASP A 110 14.60 -11.17 4.31
C ASP A 110 15.24 -11.49 2.94
N TYR A 111 15.43 -12.78 2.63
CA TYR A 111 15.90 -13.22 1.31
C TYR A 111 15.00 -12.71 0.19
N PHE A 112 13.70 -12.92 0.31
CA PHE A 112 12.76 -12.60 -0.76
C PHE A 112 12.57 -11.08 -0.93
N TYR A 113 12.64 -10.31 0.17
CA TYR A 113 12.65 -8.86 0.11
C TYR A 113 13.92 -8.32 -0.55
N LYS A 114 15.09 -8.85 -0.15
CA LYS A 114 16.36 -8.53 -0.80
C LYS A 114 16.32 -8.80 -2.30
N LEU A 115 15.84 -9.98 -2.70
CA LEU A 115 15.68 -10.34 -4.13
C LEU A 115 14.80 -9.33 -4.86
N SER A 116 13.66 -8.94 -4.25
CA SER A 116 12.72 -7.99 -4.84
C SER A 116 13.32 -6.58 -4.99
N CYS A 117 14.25 -6.20 -4.09
CA CYS A 117 14.99 -4.95 -4.18
C CYS A 117 16.11 -5.02 -5.24
N ASP A 118 16.91 -6.09 -5.23
CA ASP A 118 18.08 -6.21 -6.10
C ASP A 118 17.71 -6.48 -7.55
N SER A 119 16.54 -7.09 -7.79
CA SER A 119 15.99 -7.27 -9.13
C SER A 119 15.41 -5.99 -9.75
N ASP A 120 15.46 -4.84 -9.07
CA ASP A 120 14.80 -3.59 -9.46
C ASP A 120 13.27 -3.72 -9.63
N TYR A 121 12.66 -4.76 -9.09
CA TYR A 121 11.22 -4.82 -8.97
C TYR A 121 10.72 -3.76 -7.98
N ILE A 122 11.41 -3.59 -6.86
CA ILE A 122 11.30 -2.48 -5.92
C ILE A 122 12.34 -1.43 -6.29
N ARG A 123 11.91 -0.38 -6.98
CA ARG A 123 12.80 0.70 -7.47
C ARG A 123 13.17 1.66 -6.35
N ARG A 124 14.17 1.26 -5.52
CA ARG A 124 14.60 2.00 -4.32
C ARG A 124 14.92 3.47 -4.58
N TYR A 125 15.53 3.78 -5.72
CA TYR A 125 15.88 5.16 -6.10
C TYR A 125 14.64 6.03 -6.39
N ARG A 126 13.53 5.45 -6.85
CA ARG A 126 12.25 6.17 -7.00
C ARG A 126 11.61 6.41 -5.63
N ILE A 127 11.59 5.40 -4.77
CA ILE A 127 11.00 5.47 -3.42
C ILE A 127 11.74 6.49 -2.54
N LYS A 128 13.05 6.66 -2.70
CA LYS A 128 13.84 7.69 -2.01
C LYS A 128 13.39 9.13 -2.31
N LYS A 129 12.64 9.35 -3.40
CA LYS A 129 12.09 10.67 -3.76
C LYS A 129 10.84 11.02 -2.96
N ASP A 130 10.16 10.03 -2.35
CA ASP A 130 8.98 10.27 -1.52
C ASP A 130 9.31 11.16 -0.33
N MET A 131 8.40 12.09 -0.04
CA MET A 131 8.52 12.92 1.15
C MET A 131 7.81 12.23 2.30
N LYS A 132 8.54 11.94 3.39
CA LYS A 132 8.01 11.20 4.55
C LYS A 132 8.30 11.98 5.83
N TRP A 133 7.31 12.05 6.72
CA TRP A 133 7.46 12.59 8.07
C TRP A 133 6.39 12.00 8.99
N VAL A 134 6.51 12.29 10.28
CA VAL A 134 5.58 11.86 11.31
C VAL A 134 4.93 13.10 11.93
N THR A 135 3.62 13.04 12.17
CA THR A 135 2.88 14.09 12.88
C THR A 135 2.26 13.51 14.15
N PRO A 136 2.66 14.01 15.35
CA PRO A 136 2.00 13.66 16.59
C PRO A 136 0.56 14.16 16.64
N THR A 137 -0.36 13.29 17.07
CA THR A 137 -1.78 13.60 17.27
C THR A 137 -2.27 13.04 18.61
N GLU A 138 -3.49 13.34 19.00
CA GLU A 138 -4.10 12.76 20.21
C GLU A 138 -4.32 11.24 20.10
N TYR A 139 -4.29 10.67 18.89
CA TYR A 139 -4.43 9.25 18.60
C TYR A 139 -3.08 8.52 18.47
N GLY A 140 -1.97 9.26 18.55
CA GLY A 140 -0.60 8.78 18.35
C GLY A 140 0.06 9.42 17.13
N ASP A 141 1.22 8.90 16.79
CA ASP A 141 2.07 9.42 15.72
C ASP A 141 1.60 8.90 14.36
N LEU A 142 1.02 9.78 13.53
CA LEU A 142 0.60 9.44 12.17
C LEU A 142 1.76 9.57 11.19
N ASP A 143 1.91 8.54 10.35
CA ASP A 143 2.89 8.56 9.25
C ASP A 143 2.30 9.30 8.05
N ILE A 144 3.03 10.26 7.50
CA ILE A 144 2.60 11.04 6.34
C ILE A 144 3.59 10.84 5.20
N THR A 145 3.07 10.49 4.02
CA THR A 145 3.87 10.30 2.81
C THR A 145 3.23 11.04 1.64
N ILE A 146 3.98 11.97 1.02
CA ILE A 146 3.67 12.43 -0.33
C ILE A 146 4.38 11.50 -1.31
N ASN A 147 3.59 10.72 -2.05
CA ASN A 147 4.13 9.71 -2.94
C ASN A 147 4.60 10.34 -4.26
N LEU A 148 5.91 10.32 -4.48
CA LEU A 148 6.58 10.81 -5.69
C LEU A 148 7.17 9.67 -6.52
N SER A 149 7.10 8.42 -6.04
CA SER A 149 7.66 7.25 -6.70
C SER A 149 6.83 6.75 -7.87
N LYS A 150 5.54 7.11 -7.91
CA LYS A 150 4.64 6.79 -9.03
C LYS A 150 4.86 7.81 -10.15
N PRO A 151 5.39 7.40 -11.31
CA PRO A 151 5.65 8.33 -12.40
C PRO A 151 4.36 8.99 -12.88
N GLU A 152 4.39 10.31 -13.04
CA GLU A 152 3.31 11.04 -13.69
C GLU A 152 3.28 10.64 -15.18
N LYS A 153 2.08 10.31 -15.64
CA LYS A 153 1.89 9.92 -17.04
C LYS A 153 1.78 11.16 -17.90
N ASP A 154 2.66 11.27 -18.88
CA ASP A 154 2.57 12.24 -19.97
C ASP A 154 1.22 12.07 -20.71
N PRO A 155 0.54 13.18 -21.14
CA PRO A 155 -0.68 13.12 -21.94
C PRO A 155 -0.57 12.23 -23.19
N LYS A 156 0.58 12.19 -23.86
CA LYS A 156 0.85 11.29 -24.98
C LYS A 156 0.85 9.83 -24.57
N ALA A 157 1.47 9.51 -23.42
CA ALA A 157 1.46 8.16 -22.87
C ALA A 157 0.04 7.72 -22.47
N ILE A 158 -0.77 8.62 -21.93
CA ILE A 158 -2.18 8.35 -21.60
C ILE A 158 -2.98 8.06 -22.89
N ALA A 159 -2.79 8.85 -23.95
CA ALA A 159 -3.46 8.64 -25.23
C ALA A 159 -3.05 7.30 -25.86
N ALA A 160 -1.74 6.98 -25.89
CA ALA A 160 -1.22 5.71 -26.39
C ALA A 160 -1.78 4.51 -25.60
N GLN A 161 -1.91 4.62 -24.26
CA GLN A 161 -2.49 3.56 -23.43
C GLN A 161 -3.98 3.34 -23.72
N LYS A 162 -4.75 4.40 -23.99
CA LYS A 162 -6.17 4.29 -24.36
C LYS A 162 -6.38 3.62 -25.72
N SER A 163 -5.48 3.86 -26.69
CA SER A 163 -5.53 3.27 -28.01
C SER A 163 -4.89 1.88 -28.10
N ALA A 164 -4.17 1.43 -27.06
CA ALA A 164 -3.53 0.13 -27.06
C ALA A 164 -4.57 -1.01 -27.05
N PRO A 165 -4.30 -2.13 -27.75
CA PRO A 165 -5.17 -3.29 -27.74
C PRO A 165 -5.44 -3.79 -26.33
N GLN A 166 -6.69 -4.03 -26.00
CA GLN A 166 -7.08 -4.62 -24.73
C GLN A 166 -6.79 -6.14 -24.74
N SER A 167 -6.26 -6.65 -23.65
CA SER A 167 -5.98 -8.08 -23.47
C SER A 167 -6.51 -8.54 -22.13
N GLY A 168 -7.16 -9.70 -22.14
CA GLY A 168 -7.60 -10.36 -20.92
C GLY A 168 -6.49 -11.15 -20.19
N TYR A 169 -5.22 -11.02 -20.62
CA TYR A 169 -4.08 -11.71 -20.02
C TYR A 169 -2.92 -10.74 -19.70
N PRO A 170 -2.45 -10.72 -18.44
CA PRO A 170 -3.16 -11.19 -17.24
C PRO A 170 -4.49 -10.46 -17.02
N LYS A 171 -5.44 -11.06 -16.28
CA LYS A 171 -6.75 -10.42 -16.03
C LYS A 171 -6.63 -9.15 -15.17
N CYS A 172 -5.76 -9.17 -14.17
CA CYS A 172 -5.44 -8.00 -13.34
C CYS A 172 -3.98 -8.05 -12.85
N MET A 173 -3.54 -6.98 -12.18
CA MET A 173 -2.16 -6.86 -11.67
C MET A 173 -1.82 -7.82 -10.51
N LEU A 174 -2.80 -8.48 -9.91
CA LEU A 174 -2.62 -9.45 -8.84
C LEU A 174 -2.69 -10.91 -9.31
N CYS A 175 -2.93 -11.16 -10.62
CA CYS A 175 -2.93 -12.52 -11.12
C CYS A 175 -1.52 -13.13 -11.11
N ARG A 176 -1.40 -14.42 -10.74
CA ARG A 176 -0.12 -15.16 -10.79
C ARG A 176 0.52 -15.16 -12.19
N GLN A 177 -0.29 -14.99 -13.24
CA GLN A 177 0.18 -14.84 -14.61
C GLN A 177 1.00 -13.56 -14.86
N CYS A 178 1.07 -12.66 -13.88
CA CYS A 178 1.97 -11.51 -13.93
C CYS A 178 3.45 -11.91 -13.80
N GLU A 179 3.76 -13.02 -13.11
CA GLU A 179 5.14 -13.46 -12.93
C GLU A 179 5.83 -13.71 -14.28
N GLY A 180 6.92 -13.00 -14.54
CA GLY A 180 7.65 -13.08 -15.81
C GLY A 180 6.97 -12.40 -17.00
N TYR A 181 5.82 -11.73 -16.82
CA TYR A 181 5.11 -11.09 -17.92
C TYR A 181 5.85 -9.86 -18.47
N ALA A 182 6.00 -9.80 -19.79
CA ALA A 182 6.77 -8.74 -20.47
C ALA A 182 6.15 -7.34 -20.35
N GLY A 183 4.87 -7.26 -20.01
CA GLY A 183 4.17 -5.99 -20.01
C GLY A 183 3.72 -5.53 -21.41
N ARG A 184 3.07 -4.40 -21.45
CA ARG A 184 2.63 -3.66 -22.65
C ARG A 184 2.33 -2.21 -22.27
N LEU A 185 2.07 -1.34 -23.21
CA LEU A 185 1.89 0.10 -22.94
C LEU A 185 0.84 0.42 -21.85
N ASN A 186 -0.21 -0.38 -21.73
CA ASN A 186 -1.27 -0.22 -20.75
C ASN A 186 -1.20 -1.24 -19.59
N PHE A 187 -0.13 -2.03 -19.46
CA PHE A 187 0.06 -2.99 -18.41
C PHE A 187 1.55 -3.12 -18.04
N PRO A 188 1.94 -3.03 -16.74
CA PRO A 188 3.34 -3.00 -16.35
C PRO A 188 4.06 -4.31 -16.66
N ALA A 189 5.36 -4.22 -16.97
CA ALA A 189 6.23 -5.37 -17.04
C ALA A 189 6.46 -5.99 -15.65
N ARG A 190 6.67 -7.31 -15.62
CA ARG A 190 6.87 -8.13 -14.41
C ARG A 190 7.93 -9.23 -14.63
N GLN A 191 8.84 -9.03 -15.61
CA GLN A 191 9.86 -10.05 -15.94
C GLN A 191 10.87 -10.24 -14.80
N ASN A 192 11.10 -9.18 -14.01
CA ASN A 192 11.93 -9.18 -12.80
C ASN A 192 11.16 -9.45 -11.50
N HIS A 193 9.90 -9.82 -11.60
CA HIS A 193 9.04 -10.14 -10.47
C HIS A 193 8.97 -11.63 -10.21
N ARG A 194 8.93 -12.02 -8.91
CA ARG A 194 8.75 -13.40 -8.44
C ARG A 194 7.65 -13.46 -7.40
N ILE A 195 7.05 -14.63 -7.29
CA ILE A 195 5.91 -14.93 -6.41
C ILE A 195 6.25 -16.17 -5.60
N ILE A 196 5.95 -16.16 -4.31
CA ILE A 196 6.06 -17.34 -3.45
C ILE A 196 4.67 -17.96 -3.30
N PRO A 197 4.45 -19.22 -3.74
CA PRO A 197 3.22 -19.95 -3.44
C PRO A 197 3.17 -20.26 -1.95
N ILE A 198 2.02 -20.01 -1.32
CA ILE A 198 1.74 -20.32 0.09
C ILE A 198 0.38 -20.99 0.21
N THR A 199 0.12 -21.64 1.34
CA THR A 199 -1.19 -22.22 1.66
C THR A 199 -1.76 -21.54 2.87
N VAL A 200 -2.96 -20.95 2.74
CA VAL A 200 -3.74 -20.40 3.85
C VAL A 200 -5.17 -20.91 3.79
N ASN A 201 -5.75 -21.28 4.92
CA ASN A 201 -7.05 -21.93 5.02
C ASN A 201 -7.22 -23.11 4.04
N GLY A 202 -6.16 -23.93 3.89
CA GLY A 202 -6.17 -25.11 3.02
C GLY A 202 -6.32 -24.80 1.51
N SER A 203 -6.14 -23.57 1.08
CA SER A 203 -6.23 -23.14 -0.32
C SER A 203 -4.93 -22.51 -0.82
N ASP A 204 -4.76 -22.50 -2.15
CA ASP A 204 -3.56 -21.98 -2.80
C ASP A 204 -3.60 -20.45 -2.88
N TRP A 205 -2.60 -19.82 -2.31
CA TRP A 205 -2.39 -18.38 -2.30
C TRP A 205 -0.98 -18.05 -2.78
N CYS A 206 -0.75 -16.80 -3.03
CA CYS A 206 0.52 -16.27 -3.47
C CYS A 206 0.95 -15.10 -2.58
N PHE A 207 2.25 -15.02 -2.31
CA PHE A 207 2.88 -13.96 -1.56
C PHE A 207 3.88 -13.21 -2.45
N GLN A 208 3.80 -11.89 -2.49
CA GLN A 208 4.70 -10.99 -3.22
C GLN A 208 4.89 -9.69 -2.45
N TYR A 209 6.00 -8.98 -2.72
CA TYR A 209 6.14 -7.60 -2.26
C TYR A 209 5.45 -6.62 -3.20
N SER A 210 5.06 -5.47 -2.66
CA SER A 210 4.54 -4.35 -3.44
C SER A 210 5.70 -3.51 -3.98
N PRO A 211 5.71 -3.14 -5.27
CA PRO A 211 6.77 -2.29 -5.80
C PRO A 211 6.71 -0.85 -5.28
N TYR A 212 5.63 -0.46 -4.62
CA TYR A 212 5.44 0.92 -4.12
C TYR A 212 6.01 1.15 -2.72
N VAL A 213 6.20 0.13 -1.91
CA VAL A 213 6.81 0.15 -0.55
C VAL A 213 6.38 1.38 0.27
N TYR A 214 5.08 1.47 0.57
CA TYR A 214 4.57 2.55 1.41
C TYR A 214 5.14 2.48 2.84
N TYR A 215 5.44 1.27 3.32
CA TYR A 215 6.07 0.95 4.60
C TYR A 215 7.01 -0.24 4.43
N ASN A 216 7.80 -0.55 5.48
CA ASN A 216 8.79 -1.63 5.40
C ASN A 216 8.17 -2.99 5.03
N GLU A 217 8.76 -3.64 4.03
CA GLU A 217 8.35 -4.96 3.54
C GLU A 217 6.87 -5.04 3.16
N HIS A 218 6.31 -3.95 2.61
CA HIS A 218 4.93 -3.92 2.14
C HIS A 218 4.68 -5.07 1.16
N CYS A 219 3.83 -6.00 1.55
CA CYS A 219 3.52 -7.19 0.77
C CYS A 219 2.04 -7.29 0.41
N ILE A 220 1.77 -8.12 -0.60
CA ILE A 220 0.43 -8.48 -1.03
C ILE A 220 0.33 -9.99 -1.02
N VAL A 221 -0.71 -10.49 -0.36
CA VAL A 221 -1.08 -11.89 -0.29
C VAL A 221 -2.38 -12.05 -1.06
N PHE A 222 -2.39 -12.84 -2.12
CA PHE A 222 -3.53 -12.90 -3.03
C PHE A 222 -3.90 -14.33 -3.39
N ASN A 223 -5.17 -14.54 -3.67
CA ASN A 223 -5.68 -15.84 -4.09
C ASN A 223 -5.03 -16.26 -5.42
N ALA A 224 -4.58 -17.50 -5.53
CA ALA A 224 -4.03 -18.04 -6.77
C ALA A 224 -5.08 -18.05 -7.92
N GLU A 225 -6.37 -18.09 -7.57
CA GLU A 225 -7.50 -17.97 -8.49
C GLU A 225 -8.07 -16.55 -8.48
N HIS A 226 -8.47 -16.06 -9.65
CA HIS A 226 -9.05 -14.72 -9.80
C HIS A 226 -10.53 -14.73 -9.36
N THR A 227 -10.75 -14.57 -8.06
CA THR A 227 -12.08 -14.58 -7.43
C THR A 227 -12.34 -13.24 -6.74
N PRO A 228 -13.58 -12.73 -6.69
CA PRO A 228 -13.89 -11.49 -6.00
C PRO A 228 -13.57 -11.54 -4.51
N MET A 229 -13.29 -10.38 -3.92
CA MET A 229 -13.13 -10.20 -2.47
C MET A 229 -14.46 -10.43 -1.76
N SER A 230 -14.38 -11.01 -0.58
CA SER A 230 -15.50 -11.15 0.35
C SER A 230 -14.98 -11.19 1.77
N ILE A 231 -15.57 -10.40 2.68
CA ILE A 231 -15.26 -10.46 4.10
C ILE A 231 -16.20 -11.47 4.76
N ASN A 232 -15.66 -12.56 5.27
CA ASN A 232 -16.43 -13.66 5.88
C ASN A 232 -15.53 -14.47 6.83
N HIS A 233 -16.07 -15.56 7.36
CA HIS A 233 -15.36 -16.53 8.21
C HIS A 233 -13.99 -16.93 7.65
N ASP A 234 -13.93 -17.27 6.36
CA ASP A 234 -12.70 -17.73 5.71
C ASP A 234 -11.67 -16.61 5.61
N THR A 235 -12.11 -15.36 5.47
CA THR A 235 -11.21 -14.19 5.48
C THR A 235 -10.48 -14.10 6.82
N PHE A 236 -11.20 -14.16 7.95
CA PHE A 236 -10.57 -14.11 9.27
C PHE A 236 -9.59 -15.27 9.48
N LYS A 237 -9.98 -16.47 9.04
CA LYS A 237 -9.11 -17.64 9.12
C LYS A 237 -7.84 -17.48 8.27
N LYS A 238 -7.96 -17.00 7.03
CA LYS A 238 -6.81 -16.75 6.15
C LYS A 238 -5.84 -15.72 6.75
N LEU A 239 -6.36 -14.63 7.32
CA LEU A 239 -5.53 -13.61 7.96
C LEU A 239 -4.76 -14.18 9.15
N LEU A 240 -5.42 -14.97 10.01
CA LEU A 240 -4.77 -15.59 11.17
C LEU A 240 -3.79 -16.71 10.77
N ASP A 241 -4.09 -17.48 9.73
CA ASP A 241 -3.15 -18.47 9.18
C ASP A 241 -1.89 -17.78 8.63
N PHE A 242 -2.04 -16.64 7.94
CA PHE A 242 -0.88 -15.88 7.44
C PHE A 242 0.03 -15.38 8.56
N VAL A 243 -0.51 -14.79 9.62
CA VAL A 243 0.33 -14.33 10.76
C VAL A 243 0.85 -15.49 11.61
N LYS A 244 0.32 -16.69 11.45
CA LYS A 244 0.92 -17.91 11.99
C LYS A 244 2.14 -18.34 11.16
N LEU A 245 2.07 -18.25 9.83
CA LEU A 245 3.20 -18.53 8.92
C LEU A 245 4.32 -17.48 9.09
N PHE A 246 3.95 -16.20 9.20
CA PHE A 246 4.89 -15.08 9.29
C PHE A 246 4.59 -14.22 10.54
N PRO A 247 5.01 -14.67 11.76
CA PRO A 247 4.61 -14.02 13.01
C PRO A 247 5.13 -12.59 13.19
N HIS A 248 6.14 -12.20 12.45
CA HIS A 248 6.73 -10.85 12.44
C HIS A 248 5.98 -9.87 11.54
N TYR A 249 4.98 -10.34 10.77
CA TYR A 249 4.15 -9.53 9.89
C TYR A 249 2.78 -9.26 10.52
N PHE A 250 2.19 -8.13 10.11
CA PHE A 250 0.74 -7.95 10.14
C PHE A 250 0.17 -8.30 8.75
N VAL A 251 -1.14 -8.52 8.68
CA VAL A 251 -1.90 -8.62 7.42
C VAL A 251 -3.31 -8.12 7.63
N GLY A 252 -3.87 -7.46 6.62
CA GLY A 252 -5.25 -6.99 6.66
C GLY A 252 -5.91 -7.04 5.29
N SER A 253 -7.24 -7.02 5.29
CA SER A 253 -8.05 -6.92 4.09
C SER A 253 -8.64 -5.53 3.93
N ASN A 254 -8.69 -5.01 2.71
CA ASN A 254 -9.63 -3.92 2.43
C ASN A 254 -11.07 -4.41 2.64
N ALA A 255 -11.98 -3.48 2.84
CA ALA A 255 -13.41 -3.79 2.84
C ALA A 255 -13.87 -4.28 1.46
N ASP A 256 -14.90 -5.11 1.42
CA ASP A 256 -15.45 -5.73 0.21
C ASP A 256 -16.56 -4.91 -0.48
N LEU A 257 -16.89 -3.73 0.04
CA LEU A 257 -17.85 -2.81 -0.57
C LEU A 257 -17.13 -1.63 -1.25
N PRO A 258 -17.71 -1.07 -2.34
CA PRO A 258 -17.18 0.13 -2.99
C PRO A 258 -17.13 1.32 -2.01
N ILE A 259 -16.37 2.36 -2.37
CA ILE A 259 -16.14 3.60 -1.57
C ILE A 259 -15.24 3.35 -0.35
N VAL A 260 -15.51 2.33 0.44
CA VAL A 260 -14.73 1.97 1.66
C VAL A 260 -13.75 0.83 1.43
N GLY A 261 -13.74 0.24 0.23
CA GLY A 261 -12.83 -0.83 -0.18
C GLY A 261 -11.60 -0.32 -0.93
N GLY A 262 -10.73 -1.26 -1.31
CA GLY A 262 -9.60 -1.02 -2.19
C GLY A 262 -9.98 -0.86 -3.66
N SER A 263 -8.98 -0.59 -4.51
CA SER A 263 -9.17 -0.40 -5.95
C SER A 263 -9.40 -1.69 -6.75
N ILE A 264 -9.13 -2.86 -6.19
CA ILE A 264 -9.25 -4.16 -6.84
C ILE A 264 -10.15 -5.07 -6.01
N LEU A 265 -11.47 -4.94 -6.18
CA LEU A 265 -12.45 -5.80 -5.52
C LEU A 265 -12.68 -7.13 -6.24
N SER A 266 -12.27 -7.23 -7.51
CA SER A 266 -12.46 -8.39 -8.36
C SER A 266 -11.48 -9.54 -8.11
N HIS A 267 -10.45 -9.34 -7.30
CA HIS A 267 -9.45 -10.35 -6.97
C HIS A 267 -9.17 -10.36 -5.48
N ASP A 268 -9.48 -11.46 -4.81
CA ASP A 268 -9.32 -11.63 -3.35
C ASP A 268 -7.84 -11.51 -2.96
N HIS A 269 -7.53 -10.52 -2.10
CA HIS A 269 -6.18 -10.21 -1.70
C HIS A 269 -6.13 -9.48 -0.37
N PHE A 270 -5.00 -9.59 0.30
CA PHE A 270 -4.66 -8.91 1.55
C PHE A 270 -3.37 -8.10 1.38
N GLN A 271 -3.18 -7.11 2.23
CA GLN A 271 -1.94 -6.35 2.33
C GLN A 271 -1.33 -6.59 3.70
N GLY A 272 -0.01 -6.78 3.74
CA GLY A 272 0.73 -7.04 4.97
C GLY A 272 2.13 -6.47 4.91
N GLY A 273 2.94 -6.79 5.92
CA GLY A 273 4.33 -6.41 5.96
C GLY A 273 4.92 -6.36 7.38
N HIS A 274 6.21 -6.08 7.45
CA HIS A 274 6.96 -5.96 8.69
C HIS A 274 6.94 -4.50 9.18
N TYR A 275 5.79 -4.06 9.69
CA TYR A 275 5.61 -2.67 10.15
C TYR A 275 4.60 -2.59 11.29
N THR A 276 4.80 -1.63 12.20
CA THR A 276 3.89 -1.37 13.33
C THR A 276 3.29 0.02 13.22
N PHE A 277 2.06 0.09 12.75
CA PHE A 277 1.32 1.34 12.56
C PHE A 277 0.87 1.98 13.87
N ALA A 278 0.51 3.26 13.80
CA ALA A 278 -0.03 4.03 14.93
C ALA A 278 -1.27 3.35 15.55
N MET A 279 -2.20 2.85 14.73
CA MET A 279 -3.39 2.14 15.23
C MET A 279 -3.02 0.91 16.06
N ALA A 280 -1.99 0.15 15.67
CA ALA A 280 -1.56 -1.03 16.43
C ALA A 280 -1.02 -0.68 17.82
N LYS A 281 -0.40 0.51 17.98
CA LYS A 281 0.14 1.05 19.22
C LYS A 281 -0.94 1.72 20.09
N ALA A 282 -2.08 2.11 19.50
CA ALA A 282 -3.14 2.82 20.18
C ALA A 282 -3.73 1.96 21.33
N PRO A 283 -4.00 2.57 22.51
CA PRO A 283 -4.52 1.85 23.67
C PRO A 283 -6.00 1.49 23.52
N ILE A 284 -6.46 0.54 24.30
CA ILE A 284 -7.88 0.30 24.52
C ILE A 284 -8.41 1.40 25.46
N GLU A 285 -9.45 2.12 25.02
CA GLU A 285 -10.12 3.15 25.83
C GLU A 285 -11.34 2.60 26.57
N HIS A 286 -12.04 1.62 25.99
CA HIS A 286 -13.16 0.94 26.64
C HIS A 286 -13.02 -0.57 26.50
N LYS A 287 -12.95 -1.28 27.65
CA LYS A 287 -12.99 -2.73 27.67
C LYS A 287 -14.38 -3.23 27.33
N LEU A 288 -14.44 -4.29 26.51
CA LEU A 288 -15.68 -4.96 26.14
C LEU A 288 -15.66 -6.39 26.64
N SER A 289 -16.82 -6.95 26.91
CA SER A 289 -17.01 -8.36 27.22
C SER A 289 -18.20 -8.88 26.40
N PHE A 290 -17.96 -9.91 25.61
CA PHE A 290 -18.99 -10.55 24.80
C PHE A 290 -19.41 -11.86 25.43
N LYS A 291 -20.71 -12.07 25.58
CA LYS A 291 -21.28 -13.27 26.18
C LYS A 291 -20.83 -14.54 25.45
N GLY A 292 -20.25 -15.48 26.18
CA GLY A 292 -19.69 -16.72 25.64
C GLY A 292 -18.27 -16.57 25.07
N PHE A 293 -17.64 -15.37 25.24
CA PHE A 293 -16.26 -15.07 24.85
C PHE A 293 -15.48 -14.38 25.98
N GLU A 294 -15.76 -14.76 27.20
CA GLU A 294 -15.08 -14.23 28.41
C GLU A 294 -13.58 -14.58 28.43
N ASP A 295 -13.17 -15.53 27.58
CA ASP A 295 -11.80 -15.96 27.33
C ASP A 295 -11.07 -15.15 26.23
N VAL A 296 -11.75 -14.17 25.61
CA VAL A 296 -11.20 -13.29 24.59
C VAL A 296 -11.10 -11.87 25.13
N ASP A 297 -9.90 -11.31 25.11
CA ASP A 297 -9.71 -9.89 25.40
C ASP A 297 -10.37 -9.06 24.29
N ALA A 298 -11.21 -8.09 24.65
CA ALA A 298 -11.85 -7.21 23.68
C ALA A 298 -11.95 -5.77 24.18
N GLY A 299 -11.97 -4.81 23.25
CA GLY A 299 -12.14 -3.40 23.60
C GLY A 299 -12.18 -2.47 22.40
N ILE A 300 -12.72 -1.26 22.63
CA ILE A 300 -12.70 -0.15 21.69
C ILE A 300 -11.31 0.50 21.75
N VAL A 301 -10.68 0.65 20.62
CA VAL A 301 -9.37 1.30 20.47
C VAL A 301 -9.53 2.82 20.48
N LYS A 302 -8.68 3.54 21.21
CA LYS A 302 -8.57 5.01 21.10
C LYS A 302 -8.00 5.39 19.73
N TRP A 303 -8.88 5.46 18.75
CA TRP A 303 -8.56 5.71 17.36
C TRP A 303 -9.61 6.61 16.71
N PRO A 304 -9.28 7.43 15.69
CA PRO A 304 -10.27 8.30 15.06
C PRO A 304 -11.40 7.53 14.38
N MET A 305 -11.11 6.31 13.89
CA MET A 305 -12.12 5.41 13.32
C MET A 305 -12.65 4.42 14.36
N SER A 306 -13.77 3.78 14.05
CA SER A 306 -14.45 2.85 14.97
C SER A 306 -13.83 1.47 14.90
N VAL A 307 -13.00 1.13 15.89
CA VAL A 307 -12.20 -0.12 15.91
C VAL A 307 -12.51 -0.93 17.16
N ILE A 308 -12.88 -2.20 16.97
CA ILE A 308 -12.94 -3.22 18.01
C ILE A 308 -11.68 -4.08 17.88
N ARG A 309 -10.81 -4.05 18.90
CA ARG A 309 -9.67 -4.95 19.01
C ARG A 309 -10.05 -6.17 19.82
N THR A 310 -9.72 -7.36 19.29
CA THR A 310 -9.87 -8.62 19.99
C THR A 310 -8.53 -9.34 20.08
N GLY A 311 -8.32 -10.13 21.16
CA GLY A 311 -7.08 -10.84 21.40
C GLY A 311 -7.30 -12.19 22.08
N SER A 312 -6.65 -13.25 21.60
CA SER A 312 -6.65 -14.58 22.23
C SER A 312 -5.43 -15.39 21.80
N LYS A 313 -5.03 -16.34 22.62
CA LYS A 313 -4.06 -17.38 22.21
C LYS A 313 -4.68 -18.43 21.29
N ASN A 314 -5.99 -18.57 21.32
CA ASN A 314 -6.75 -19.47 20.47
C ASN A 314 -7.33 -18.71 19.26
N PRO A 315 -6.80 -18.89 18.03
CA PRO A 315 -7.29 -18.19 16.84
C PRO A 315 -8.74 -18.55 16.48
N ASP A 316 -9.22 -19.76 16.79
CA ASP A 316 -10.59 -20.16 16.46
C ASP A 316 -11.61 -19.33 17.25
N ARG A 317 -11.30 -18.99 18.52
CA ARG A 317 -12.15 -18.11 19.32
C ARG A 317 -12.23 -16.69 18.76
N LEU A 318 -11.13 -16.19 18.18
CA LEU A 318 -11.13 -14.89 17.49
C LEU A 318 -11.99 -14.92 16.25
N ILE A 319 -11.92 -16.01 15.47
CA ILE A 319 -12.73 -16.19 14.25
C ILE A 319 -14.21 -16.21 14.61
N GLU A 320 -14.60 -17.01 15.61
CA GLU A 320 -15.98 -17.08 16.09
C GLU A 320 -16.53 -15.71 16.49
N LEU A 321 -15.77 -14.97 17.32
CA LEU A 321 -16.19 -13.63 17.78
C LEU A 321 -16.22 -12.63 16.63
N ALA A 322 -15.22 -12.65 15.74
CA ALA A 322 -15.18 -11.76 14.57
C ALA A 322 -16.37 -12.00 13.63
N CYS A 323 -16.78 -13.26 13.43
CA CYS A 323 -17.99 -13.59 12.68
C CYS A 323 -19.25 -13.02 13.35
N ARG A 324 -19.42 -13.16 14.66
CA ARG A 324 -20.56 -12.58 15.36
C ARG A 324 -20.60 -11.05 15.25
N ILE A 325 -19.46 -10.40 15.39
CA ILE A 325 -19.37 -8.94 15.24
C ILE A 325 -19.70 -8.53 13.80
N LEU A 326 -19.20 -9.26 12.79
CA LEU A 326 -19.49 -8.98 11.39
C LEU A 326 -20.99 -9.16 11.08
N ASP A 327 -21.60 -10.26 11.55
CA ASP A 327 -23.02 -10.55 11.31
C ASP A 327 -23.93 -9.53 12.01
N ALA A 328 -23.60 -9.16 13.26
CA ALA A 328 -24.30 -8.11 13.96
C ALA A 328 -24.15 -6.76 13.23
N TRP A 329 -22.94 -6.41 12.78
CA TRP A 329 -22.67 -5.16 12.08
C TRP A 329 -23.41 -5.06 10.75
N ARG A 330 -23.39 -6.11 9.94
CA ARG A 330 -24.08 -6.15 8.64
C ARG A 330 -25.58 -5.90 8.74
N ASN A 331 -26.19 -6.27 9.84
CA ASN A 331 -27.62 -6.10 10.08
C ASN A 331 -27.96 -4.88 10.98
N TYR A 332 -26.95 -4.09 11.37
CA TYR A 332 -27.12 -3.02 12.33
C TYR A 332 -27.60 -1.72 11.66
N THR A 333 -28.76 -1.22 12.14
CA THR A 333 -29.28 0.10 11.81
C THR A 333 -29.46 0.91 13.08
N ASP A 334 -28.97 2.15 13.07
CA ASP A 334 -29.16 3.15 14.11
C ASP A 334 -29.37 4.51 13.45
N GLU A 335 -30.64 4.89 13.28
CA GLU A 335 -31.03 6.13 12.59
C GLU A 335 -30.50 7.38 13.28
N GLU A 336 -30.40 7.36 14.63
CA GLU A 336 -29.86 8.47 15.40
C GLU A 336 -28.37 8.71 15.14
N ALA A 337 -27.62 7.65 14.82
CA ALA A 337 -26.22 7.71 14.42
C ALA A 337 -26.02 7.78 12.90
N PHE A 338 -27.12 7.89 12.13
CA PHE A 338 -27.14 7.82 10.67
C PHE A 338 -26.54 6.54 10.08
N ILE A 339 -26.66 5.42 10.78
CA ILE A 339 -26.17 4.12 10.34
C ILE A 339 -27.34 3.31 9.79
N PHE A 340 -27.24 2.90 8.53
CA PHE A 340 -28.22 2.05 7.86
C PHE A 340 -27.52 0.81 7.34
N ALA A 341 -28.06 -0.36 7.65
CA ALA A 341 -27.53 -1.65 7.18
C ALA A 341 -27.62 -1.75 5.67
N GLU A 342 -28.74 -1.27 5.11
CA GLU A 342 -29.03 -1.28 3.67
C GLU A 342 -29.95 -0.11 3.27
N THR A 343 -29.94 0.24 2.00
CA THR A 343 -30.90 1.16 1.36
C THR A 343 -31.30 0.57 0.01
N ASP A 344 -32.59 0.41 -0.23
CA ASP A 344 -33.14 -0.19 -1.47
C ASP A 344 -32.55 -1.55 -1.82
N GLY A 345 -32.17 -2.36 -0.81
CA GLY A 345 -31.55 -3.67 -0.94
C GLY A 345 -30.04 -3.67 -1.18
N GLU A 346 -29.39 -2.50 -1.22
CA GLU A 346 -27.94 -2.40 -1.32
C GLU A 346 -27.31 -2.32 0.09
N PRO A 347 -26.37 -3.23 0.43
CA PRO A 347 -25.76 -3.27 1.75
C PRO A 347 -24.72 -2.14 1.91
N HIS A 348 -24.64 -1.60 3.14
CA HIS A 348 -23.70 -0.53 3.48
C HIS A 348 -22.64 -0.93 4.50
N ASN A 349 -22.95 -1.86 5.40
CA ASN A 349 -22.06 -2.23 6.50
C ASN A 349 -21.07 -3.33 6.12
N THR A 350 -19.81 -3.10 6.39
CA THR A 350 -18.73 -4.08 6.25
C THR A 350 -17.61 -3.81 7.25
N ILE A 351 -16.55 -4.61 7.23
CA ILE A 351 -15.40 -4.49 8.13
C ILE A 351 -14.10 -4.48 7.31
N THR A 352 -13.13 -3.68 7.76
CA THR A 352 -11.72 -3.78 7.37
C THR A 352 -10.97 -4.51 8.49
N PRO A 353 -10.70 -5.83 8.35
CA PRO A 353 -10.04 -6.62 9.37
C PRO A 353 -8.51 -6.57 9.24
N ILE A 354 -7.81 -6.47 10.37
CA ILE A 354 -6.34 -6.49 10.44
C ILE A 354 -5.89 -7.48 11.51
N ALA A 355 -5.06 -8.44 11.12
CA ALA A 355 -4.48 -9.45 12.00
C ALA A 355 -3.00 -9.18 12.26
N ARG A 356 -2.55 -9.52 13.48
CA ARG A 356 -1.14 -9.58 13.86
C ARG A 356 -0.94 -10.54 15.03
N LYS A 357 0.31 -10.86 15.28
CA LYS A 357 0.70 -11.65 16.44
C LYS A 357 1.55 -10.80 17.38
N VAL A 358 1.25 -10.82 18.69
CA VAL A 358 2.00 -10.13 19.73
C VAL A 358 2.39 -11.18 20.78
N GLY A 359 3.66 -11.60 20.74
CA GLY A 359 4.09 -12.77 21.49
C GLY A 359 3.27 -14.02 21.10
N ASP A 360 2.62 -14.66 22.06
CA ASP A 360 1.78 -15.84 21.82
C ASP A 360 0.32 -15.50 21.48
N THR A 361 -0.05 -14.21 21.56
CA THR A 361 -1.44 -13.76 21.36
C THR A 361 -1.67 -13.34 19.92
N TYR A 362 -2.71 -13.89 19.29
CA TYR A 362 -3.25 -13.38 18.05
C TYR A 362 -4.15 -12.19 18.35
N GLN A 363 -4.10 -11.16 17.52
CA GLN A 363 -4.97 -9.99 17.60
C GLN A 363 -5.67 -9.76 16.27
N LEU A 364 -6.96 -9.40 16.35
CA LEU A 364 -7.74 -8.88 15.23
C LEU A 364 -8.26 -7.49 15.59
N ASP A 365 -7.94 -6.50 14.76
CA ASP A 365 -8.61 -5.21 14.76
C ASP A 365 -9.72 -5.24 13.70
N LEU A 366 -10.95 -5.03 14.12
CA LEU A 366 -12.14 -5.01 13.29
C LEU A 366 -12.59 -3.56 13.13
N VAL A 367 -12.24 -2.93 12.01
CA VAL A 367 -12.60 -1.54 11.72
C VAL A 367 -13.96 -1.52 11.05
N LEU A 368 -14.96 -0.97 11.70
CA LEU A 368 -16.32 -0.86 11.18
C LEU A 368 -16.37 0.16 10.05
N ARG A 369 -16.99 -0.23 8.93
CA ARG A 369 -17.11 0.61 7.73
C ARG A 369 -18.56 0.66 7.28
N ASN A 370 -18.94 1.77 6.67
CA ASN A 370 -20.23 1.95 6.03
C ASN A 370 -20.05 2.84 4.79
N ASN A 371 -20.66 2.48 3.65
CA ASN A 371 -20.47 3.15 2.36
C ASN A 371 -21.68 3.98 1.90
N ILE A 372 -22.62 4.28 2.81
CA ILE A 372 -23.80 5.06 2.45
C ILE A 372 -23.44 6.41 1.87
N THR A 373 -24.17 6.84 0.85
CA THR A 373 -24.05 8.15 0.22
C THR A 373 -25.33 8.95 0.38
N THR A 374 -25.21 10.27 0.30
CA THR A 374 -26.34 11.22 0.25
C THR A 374 -26.09 12.24 -0.86
N GLU A 375 -27.09 13.07 -1.17
CA GLU A 375 -26.89 14.19 -2.10
C GLU A 375 -25.81 15.16 -1.59
N GLU A 376 -25.73 15.39 -0.28
CA GLU A 376 -24.71 16.23 0.35
C GLU A 376 -23.33 15.56 0.33
N HIS A 377 -23.28 14.24 0.50
CA HIS A 377 -22.05 13.45 0.54
C HIS A 377 -22.01 12.36 -0.53
N PRO A 378 -21.87 12.75 -1.82
CA PRO A 378 -21.94 11.79 -2.94
C PRO A 378 -20.75 10.83 -3.00
N LEU A 379 -19.63 11.13 -2.31
CA LEU A 379 -18.47 10.26 -2.19
C LEU A 379 -18.54 9.35 -0.96
N GLY A 380 -19.56 9.51 -0.10
CA GLY A 380 -19.77 8.75 1.12
C GLY A 380 -19.93 9.66 2.34
N VAL A 381 -20.88 9.33 3.23
CA VAL A 381 -21.07 10.00 4.52
C VAL A 381 -19.88 9.75 5.45
N TYR A 382 -19.32 8.54 5.40
CA TYR A 382 -18.13 8.09 6.15
C TYR A 382 -16.89 8.09 5.25
N HIS A 383 -16.62 9.27 4.69
CA HIS A 383 -15.56 9.56 3.74
C HIS A 383 -15.04 10.99 4.02
N PRO A 384 -13.81 11.35 3.66
CA PRO A 384 -13.36 12.74 3.75
C PRO A 384 -14.33 13.69 3.06
N HIS A 385 -14.84 14.69 3.78
CA HIS A 385 -15.75 15.69 3.23
C HIS A 385 -14.99 16.76 2.46
N SER A 386 -15.71 17.61 1.73
CA SER A 386 -15.18 18.55 0.74
C SER A 386 -14.11 19.51 1.28
N GLU A 387 -14.24 19.94 2.53
CA GLU A 387 -13.31 20.86 3.20
C GLU A 387 -11.91 20.25 3.40
N LEU A 388 -11.79 18.90 3.38
CA LEU A 388 -10.52 18.19 3.50
C LEU A 388 -9.92 17.77 2.15
N HIS A 389 -10.64 17.97 1.04
CA HIS A 389 -10.23 17.51 -0.29
C HIS A 389 -9.00 18.24 -0.83
N HIS A 390 -8.66 19.40 -0.27
CA HIS A 390 -7.42 20.10 -0.60
C HIS A 390 -6.17 19.25 -0.25
N ILE A 391 -6.27 18.36 0.75
CA ILE A 391 -5.19 17.43 1.13
C ILE A 391 -5.50 16.00 0.69
N LYS A 392 -6.69 15.46 1.03
CA LYS A 392 -7.05 14.06 0.75
C LYS A 392 -8.51 13.96 0.29
N LYS A 393 -8.71 13.53 -0.95
CA LYS A 393 -10.03 13.32 -1.56
C LYS A 393 -10.34 11.84 -1.80
N GLU A 394 -9.30 11.02 -1.95
CA GLU A 394 -9.42 9.61 -2.32
C GLU A 394 -10.00 8.77 -1.17
N ASN A 395 -10.53 7.61 -1.52
CA ASN A 395 -11.05 6.65 -0.56
C ASN A 395 -10.00 6.26 0.50
N ILE A 396 -10.48 6.01 1.72
CA ILE A 396 -9.64 5.57 2.84
C ILE A 396 -9.58 4.05 2.84
N GLY A 397 -8.46 3.53 2.34
CA GLY A 397 -8.14 2.11 2.29
C GLY A 397 -7.43 1.61 3.56
N LEU A 398 -7.04 0.33 3.53
CA LEU A 398 -6.40 -0.36 4.66
C LEU A 398 -5.22 0.40 5.27
N ILE A 399 -4.34 0.94 4.43
CA ILE A 399 -3.10 1.62 4.87
C ILE A 399 -3.43 2.89 5.63
N GLU A 400 -4.32 3.71 5.07
CA GLU A 400 -4.78 4.95 5.72
C GLU A 400 -5.52 4.67 7.03
N VAL A 401 -6.38 3.65 7.06
CA VAL A 401 -7.09 3.20 8.26
C VAL A 401 -6.12 2.94 9.43
N MET A 402 -4.95 2.41 9.16
CA MET A 402 -3.93 2.10 10.16
C MET A 402 -3.07 3.30 10.59
N GLY A 403 -3.23 4.46 9.93
CA GLY A 403 -2.57 5.72 10.30
C GLY A 403 -1.39 6.15 9.42
N LEU A 404 -1.29 5.64 8.18
CA LEU A 404 -0.32 6.11 7.20
C LEU A 404 -1.04 6.83 6.05
N ALA A 405 -0.87 8.13 5.94
CA ALA A 405 -1.37 8.92 4.83
C ALA A 405 -0.55 8.67 3.56
N VAL A 406 -1.21 8.25 2.49
CA VAL A 406 -0.63 8.25 1.14
C VAL A 406 -1.24 9.41 0.37
N LEU A 407 -0.47 10.48 0.22
CA LEU A 407 -0.92 11.76 -0.35
C LEU A 407 -0.43 11.92 -1.79
N PRO A 408 -1.17 12.64 -2.64
CA PRO A 408 -0.85 12.81 -4.05
C PRO A 408 0.38 13.69 -4.28
N ALA A 409 1.12 13.41 -5.36
CA ALA A 409 2.36 14.10 -5.74
C ALA A 409 2.20 15.62 -5.93
N ARG A 410 1.01 16.08 -6.39
CA ARG A 410 0.71 17.52 -6.57
C ARG A 410 1.03 18.36 -5.33
N LEU A 411 0.81 17.80 -4.13
CA LEU A 411 1.03 18.52 -2.87
C LEU A 411 2.48 18.97 -2.67
N LYS A 412 3.47 18.32 -3.28
CA LYS A 412 4.86 18.79 -3.21
C LYS A 412 5.01 20.21 -3.78
N ASN A 413 4.47 20.43 -4.97
CA ASN A 413 4.58 21.72 -5.66
C ASN A 413 3.64 22.75 -5.02
N GLU A 414 2.38 22.36 -4.77
CA GLU A 414 1.39 23.22 -4.12
C GLU A 414 1.89 23.73 -2.75
N MET A 415 2.48 22.88 -1.90
CA MET A 415 2.99 23.29 -0.60
C MET A 415 4.22 24.19 -0.70
N ASN A 416 5.09 24.00 -1.71
CA ASN A 416 6.23 24.89 -1.92
C ASN A 416 5.77 26.29 -2.37
N GLU A 417 4.82 26.37 -3.28
CA GLU A 417 4.25 27.65 -3.73
C GLU A 417 3.44 28.31 -2.61
N LEU A 418 2.68 27.54 -1.83
CA LEU A 418 1.91 28.01 -0.69
C LEU A 418 2.81 28.67 0.38
N LYS A 419 3.91 28.01 0.76
CA LYS A 419 4.88 28.56 1.70
C LYS A 419 5.42 29.93 1.22
N LYS A 420 5.76 30.02 -0.06
CA LYS A 420 6.25 31.25 -0.66
C LYS A 420 5.17 32.35 -0.60
N ALA A 421 3.93 32.04 -1.04
CA ALA A 421 2.83 33.00 -1.04
C ALA A 421 2.51 33.51 0.38
N MET A 422 2.53 32.64 1.39
CA MET A 422 2.30 33.00 2.80
C MET A 422 3.41 33.92 3.33
N LEU A 423 4.68 33.65 3.04
CA LEU A 423 5.81 34.49 3.48
C LEU A 423 5.83 35.86 2.79
N GLU A 424 5.38 35.94 1.55
CA GLU A 424 5.27 37.18 0.79
C GLU A 424 3.95 37.95 1.09
N GLY A 425 3.08 37.40 1.93
CA GLY A 425 1.80 38.04 2.29
C GLY A 425 0.79 38.10 1.14
N GLN A 426 0.91 37.20 0.16
CA GLN A 426 -0.01 37.14 -0.99
C GLN A 426 -1.37 36.61 -0.58
N ASN A 427 -2.42 37.01 -1.30
CA ASN A 427 -3.76 36.44 -1.14
C ASN A 427 -3.86 35.09 -1.86
N VAL A 428 -3.82 33.99 -1.09
CA VAL A 428 -3.84 32.62 -1.63
C VAL A 428 -5.10 32.31 -2.43
N ALA A 429 -6.23 32.95 -2.11
CA ALA A 429 -7.48 32.76 -2.85
C ALA A 429 -7.43 33.28 -4.29
N GLU A 430 -6.50 34.20 -4.61
CA GLU A 430 -6.30 34.75 -5.95
C GLU A 430 -5.32 33.95 -6.80
N ILE A 431 -4.64 32.93 -6.23
CA ILE A 431 -3.69 32.07 -6.93
C ILE A 431 -4.42 30.80 -7.38
N PRO A 432 -4.69 30.59 -8.68
CA PRO A 432 -5.63 29.57 -9.16
C PRO A 432 -5.36 28.14 -8.67
N ASN A 433 -4.10 27.72 -8.62
CA ASN A 433 -3.71 26.38 -8.18
C ASN A 433 -3.62 26.23 -6.64
N LEU A 434 -3.70 27.34 -5.90
CA LEU A 434 -3.66 27.37 -4.44
C LEU A 434 -4.98 27.74 -3.79
N ALA A 435 -5.93 28.27 -4.56
CA ALA A 435 -7.22 28.76 -4.05
C ALA A 435 -7.98 27.72 -3.22
N ILE A 436 -7.81 26.42 -3.53
CA ILE A 436 -8.39 25.30 -2.78
C ILE A 436 -7.88 25.22 -1.32
N HIS A 437 -6.73 25.84 -1.03
CA HIS A 437 -6.11 25.86 0.32
C HIS A 437 -6.43 27.15 1.09
N SER A 438 -7.15 28.11 0.52
CA SER A 438 -7.30 29.45 1.07
C SER A 438 -7.89 29.48 2.48
N GLU A 439 -8.97 28.74 2.74
CA GLU A 439 -9.59 28.64 4.07
C GLU A 439 -8.63 28.04 5.10
N TRP A 440 -7.97 26.95 4.73
CA TRP A 440 -6.96 26.31 5.58
C TRP A 440 -5.78 27.23 5.91
N VAL A 441 -5.34 28.07 4.97
CA VAL A 441 -4.28 29.07 5.21
C VAL A 441 -4.73 30.11 6.24
N GLU A 442 -5.99 30.56 6.19
CA GLU A 442 -6.50 31.50 7.20
C GLU A 442 -6.59 30.84 8.60
N GLU A 443 -6.97 29.55 8.68
CA GLU A 443 -6.91 28.79 9.93
C GLU A 443 -5.48 28.72 10.48
N ILE A 444 -4.49 28.44 9.62
CA ILE A 444 -3.08 28.40 10.00
C ILE A 444 -2.62 29.76 10.51
N LYS A 445 -2.94 30.88 9.82
CA LYS A 445 -2.57 32.22 10.24
C LYS A 445 -3.22 32.60 11.58
N ALA A 446 -4.45 32.17 11.83
CA ALA A 446 -5.13 32.39 13.09
C ALA A 446 -4.51 31.60 14.25
N LYS A 447 -3.97 30.41 13.98
CA LYS A 447 -3.37 29.50 14.96
C LYS A 447 -1.93 29.86 15.32
N TYR A 448 -1.14 30.34 14.35
CA TYR A 448 0.28 30.61 14.50
C TYR A 448 0.59 32.11 14.41
N ASN A 449 0.88 32.73 15.54
CA ASN A 449 1.16 34.20 15.63
C ASN A 449 2.44 34.66 14.92
N ASN A 450 3.38 33.76 14.67
CA ASN A 450 4.68 34.08 14.05
C ASN A 450 5.07 33.01 13.02
N ILE A 451 4.78 33.28 11.76
CA ILE A 451 5.16 32.42 10.63
C ILE A 451 6.36 33.04 9.94
N THR A 452 7.49 32.30 9.91
CA THR A 452 8.76 32.75 9.34
C THR A 452 9.31 31.69 8.37
N ALA A 453 10.32 32.07 7.59
CA ALA A 453 11.01 31.14 6.69
C ALA A 453 11.60 29.91 7.42
N ASP A 454 11.98 30.06 8.70
CA ASP A 454 12.59 28.98 9.48
C ASP A 454 11.57 27.96 10.00
N ASN A 455 10.33 28.36 10.25
CA ASN A 455 9.33 27.48 10.88
C ASN A 455 8.18 27.02 9.97
N ILE A 456 7.95 27.70 8.83
CA ILE A 456 6.80 27.45 7.97
C ILE A 456 6.75 26.00 7.44
N ASP A 457 7.90 25.38 7.14
CA ASP A 457 7.93 23.99 6.68
C ASP A 457 7.42 23.02 7.76
N GLY A 458 7.83 23.22 9.00
CA GLY A 458 7.33 22.44 10.14
C GLY A 458 5.85 22.66 10.41
N ILE A 459 5.37 23.91 10.31
CA ILE A 459 3.96 24.25 10.47
C ILE A 459 3.12 23.52 9.41
N ILE A 460 3.47 23.66 8.14
CA ILE A 460 2.70 23.03 7.04
C ILE A 460 2.68 21.49 7.19
N LYS A 461 3.81 20.86 7.52
CA LYS A 461 3.86 19.41 7.76
C LYS A 461 2.98 18.97 8.91
N THR A 462 2.99 19.72 10.00
CA THR A 462 2.13 19.46 11.17
C THR A 462 0.65 19.59 10.80
N GLU A 463 0.29 20.68 10.12
CA GLU A 463 -1.10 20.93 9.75
C GLU A 463 -1.64 19.94 8.71
N ILE A 464 -0.81 19.45 7.77
CA ILE A 464 -1.19 18.34 6.87
C ILE A 464 -1.53 17.08 7.69
N GLY A 465 -0.74 16.74 8.70
CA GLY A 465 -1.02 15.58 9.55
C GLY A 465 -2.28 15.77 10.39
N ILE A 466 -2.57 16.97 10.86
CA ILE A 466 -3.83 17.31 11.56
C ILE A 466 -5.04 17.17 10.63
N VAL A 467 -4.93 17.64 9.38
CA VAL A 467 -5.98 17.42 8.37
C VAL A 467 -6.18 15.92 8.13
N PHE A 468 -5.11 15.14 8.05
CA PHE A 468 -5.25 13.69 7.89
C PHE A 468 -5.91 13.01 9.10
N SER A 469 -5.66 13.47 10.33
CA SER A 469 -6.40 13.02 11.51
C SER A 469 -7.90 13.26 11.37
N LYS A 470 -8.31 14.46 10.92
CA LYS A 470 -9.71 14.79 10.62
C LYS A 470 -10.29 13.90 9.49
N VAL A 471 -9.48 13.59 8.47
CA VAL A 471 -9.86 12.66 7.40
C VAL A 471 -10.24 11.29 7.98
N LEU A 472 -9.50 10.76 8.95
CA LEU A 472 -9.82 9.51 9.61
C LEU A 472 -11.07 9.62 10.51
N GLU A 473 -11.28 10.76 11.18
CA GLU A 473 -12.49 11.02 11.98
C GLU A 473 -13.75 11.07 11.08
N HIS A 474 -13.65 11.71 9.90
CA HIS A 474 -14.75 11.71 8.92
C HIS A 474 -15.06 10.30 8.42
N ALA A 475 -14.05 9.47 8.21
CA ALA A 475 -14.21 8.08 7.81
C ALA A 475 -14.69 7.14 8.94
N GLY A 476 -14.66 7.59 10.20
CA GLY A 476 -15.16 6.86 11.35
C GLY A 476 -16.69 6.82 11.38
N VAL A 477 -17.27 5.64 11.60
CA VAL A 477 -18.72 5.44 11.63
C VAL A 477 -19.32 6.05 12.89
N PHE A 478 -18.80 5.68 14.06
CA PHE A 478 -19.17 6.32 15.32
C PHE A 478 -18.23 7.49 15.58
N LYS A 479 -18.81 8.72 15.70
CA LYS A 479 -18.02 9.94 15.85
C LYS A 479 -17.33 10.03 17.21
N ARG A 480 -16.26 10.82 17.29
CA ARG A 480 -15.39 10.94 18.49
C ARG A 480 -15.96 11.92 19.53
N ASP A 481 -17.25 11.84 19.79
CA ASP A 481 -17.97 12.60 20.82
C ASP A 481 -18.78 11.68 21.73
N GLY A 482 -19.43 12.24 22.74
CA GLY A 482 -20.20 11.46 23.72
C GLY A 482 -21.39 10.70 23.12
N LYS A 483 -22.00 11.23 22.05
CA LYS A 483 -23.11 10.56 21.34
C LYS A 483 -22.58 9.39 20.50
N GLY A 484 -21.51 9.60 19.76
CA GLY A 484 -20.87 8.55 18.98
C GLY A 484 -20.36 7.41 19.83
N LEU A 485 -19.74 7.70 21.00
CA LEU A 485 -19.34 6.67 21.94
C LEU A 485 -20.54 5.90 22.49
N SER A 486 -21.63 6.58 22.87
CA SER A 486 -22.85 5.91 23.37
C SER A 486 -23.45 5.00 22.28
N ALA A 487 -23.50 5.46 21.02
CA ALA A 487 -23.97 4.64 19.90
C ALA A 487 -23.05 3.43 19.64
N PHE A 488 -21.72 3.60 19.78
CA PHE A 488 -20.78 2.52 19.62
C PHE A 488 -20.95 1.44 20.70
N LEU A 489 -21.12 1.84 21.96
CA LEU A 489 -21.40 0.91 23.07
C LEU A 489 -22.73 0.20 22.86
N LYS A 490 -23.79 0.91 22.44
CA LYS A 490 -25.09 0.34 22.08
C LYS A 490 -24.95 -0.75 20.98
N PHE A 491 -24.12 -0.49 19.95
CA PHE A 491 -23.81 -1.53 18.95
C PHE A 491 -23.13 -2.73 19.58
N THR A 492 -22.11 -2.55 20.43
CA THR A 492 -21.38 -3.68 21.03
C THR A 492 -22.27 -4.54 21.95
N GLU A 493 -23.27 -3.95 22.58
CA GLU A 493 -24.28 -4.67 23.39
C GLU A 493 -25.24 -5.51 22.51
N SER A 494 -25.39 -5.17 21.23
CA SER A 494 -26.25 -5.93 20.30
C SER A 494 -25.56 -7.18 19.74
N VAL A 495 -24.27 -7.37 19.97
CA VAL A 495 -23.51 -8.54 19.56
C VAL A 495 -23.79 -9.70 20.52
N ILE A 496 -24.74 -10.58 20.17
CA ILE A 496 -25.26 -11.67 21.04
C ILE A 496 -24.67 -13.01 20.63
#